data_cfcc9de99c55ae7076d384d2faed0cb0
#
_entry.id   cfcc9de99c55ae7076d384d2faed0cb0
#
_cell.length_a   1.000
_cell.length_b   1.000
_cell.length_c   1.000
_cell.angle_alpha   90.00
_cell.angle_beta   90.00
_cell.angle_gamma   90.00
#
_symmetry.space_group_name_H-M   'P 1'
#
loop_
_entity.id
_entity.type
_entity.pdbx_description
1 polymer ?
#
loop_
_entity_poly.entity_id
_entity_poly.type
_entity_poly.pdbx_seq_one_letter_code
_entity_poly.pdbx_strand_id
1 'polypeptide(L)'
;MKRDPISPLQGQFVTQPISQDVLVEKYLKPGENSVDDLFARVARALASVEAETERPKFEAIFLENLYAGAIGAGRIMSAAGTDIQATLINCFVQPVGDCIQGMDGDGYPGIYEALREAAETMRRGGGVGYDFSRIRPRGAAVKGTASMASGPCSYINVFDQSCSTVESAGARRGAQMGVLRIDHPDVLEFITAKRTPGRWNNFNVSVGMTDSFMQALRNDQAWELIHPAKPGAPLMSQGAYQRADGQWVYQTLPAQKLWDTVMKSTYDFAEPGILFLDNINRDNNLNYCETIAATNPCGEQPLPSYGCCDLGPIILPRFVRHAFGFAGVPMFDFEAFEKSVAIQVRALDNVLDVTFWPLPQQREESAAKRRIGVGFTGMGNVLAMLCLRYDAPEGRAMAARIATSMRDAAYSASVALAQEKGAFPKFDADGYLASGTFASRLPAALQQSIRTHGIRNSHLLSIAPTGTVSLAFADNASNGIEPAFSWMYRRKKRESDGTTTDYAVEDHAWRLYRELGGNVDALPDYFVSALDMSATDHIAMMEAVQPFVDTAISKTVNVPADYPYEDFKGLYQQAWDAKLKGLATYRPNAILGSVLD
;
A
#
# COMPACT_ATOMS: atom_id res chain seq x y z
N MET A 1 -1.02 38.12 -9.47
CA MET A 1 0.31 37.72 -8.99
C MET A 1 0.93 36.84 -10.07
N LYS A 2 2.07 37.21 -10.64
CA LYS A 2 2.81 36.34 -11.55
C LYS A 2 3.28 35.14 -10.73
N ARG A 3 2.84 33.91 -11.11
CA ARG A 3 3.33 32.68 -10.51
C ARG A 3 4.81 32.57 -10.83
N ASP A 4 5.68 32.65 -9.82
CA ASP A 4 7.04 32.17 -10.00
C ASP A 4 6.95 30.67 -10.27
N PRO A 5 7.45 30.18 -11.41
CA PRO A 5 7.34 28.77 -11.73
C PRO A 5 8.14 27.97 -10.70
N ILE A 6 7.44 27.05 -10.03
CA ILE A 6 8.02 26.12 -9.04
C ILE A 6 9.15 25.27 -9.64
N SER A 7 9.15 25.13 -10.97
CA SER A 7 10.29 24.73 -11.80
C SER A 7 10.23 25.53 -13.10
N PRO A 8 11.35 26.06 -13.62
CA PRO A 8 11.35 26.82 -14.89
C PRO A 8 10.81 26.05 -16.09
N LEU A 9 10.58 24.75 -15.96
CA LEU A 9 10.21 23.85 -17.06
C LEU A 9 8.79 23.30 -17.00
N GLN A 10 8.02 23.54 -15.93
CA GLN A 10 6.66 22.99 -15.80
C GLN A 10 5.64 23.52 -16.83
N GLY A 11 5.94 24.62 -17.54
CA GLY A 11 5.14 25.13 -18.64
C GLY A 11 5.64 24.76 -20.04
N GLN A 12 6.75 24.04 -20.14
CA GLN A 12 7.44 23.74 -21.41
C GLN A 12 7.43 22.26 -21.81
N PHE A 13 7.11 21.35 -20.87
CA PHE A 13 6.98 19.94 -21.21
C PHE A 13 5.71 19.68 -22.03
N VAL A 14 5.89 19.15 -23.24
CA VAL A 14 4.79 18.53 -23.97
C VAL A 14 4.41 17.26 -23.22
N THR A 15 3.16 17.13 -22.81
CA THR A 15 2.65 15.94 -22.14
C THR A 15 2.89 14.71 -23.01
N GLN A 16 3.39 13.63 -22.43
CA GLN A 16 3.58 12.37 -23.16
C GLN A 16 2.24 11.85 -23.69
N PRO A 17 2.17 11.30 -24.92
CA PRO A 17 0.92 10.81 -25.49
C PRO A 17 0.18 9.83 -24.59
N ILE A 18 0.90 8.90 -23.94
CA ILE A 18 0.29 7.94 -23.01
C ILE A 18 -0.26 8.62 -21.75
N SER A 19 0.39 9.66 -21.25
CA SER A 19 -0.09 10.41 -20.08
C SER A 19 -1.39 11.13 -20.41
N GLN A 20 -1.47 11.76 -21.59
CA GLN A 20 -2.68 12.42 -22.08
C GLN A 20 -3.82 11.42 -22.24
N ASP A 21 -3.53 10.26 -22.82
CA ASP A 21 -4.52 9.22 -23.06
C ASP A 21 -5.07 8.64 -21.75
N VAL A 22 -4.20 8.34 -20.79
CA VAL A 22 -4.61 7.88 -19.44
C VAL A 22 -5.40 8.95 -18.70
N LEU A 23 -5.03 10.23 -18.84
CA LEU A 23 -5.77 11.35 -18.24
C LEU A 23 -7.21 11.41 -18.79
N VAL A 24 -7.35 11.36 -20.10
CA VAL A 24 -8.67 11.42 -20.78
C VAL A 24 -9.52 10.19 -20.43
N GLU A 25 -8.96 8.99 -20.53
CA GLU A 25 -9.70 7.75 -20.33
C GLU A 25 -10.17 7.55 -18.89
N LYS A 26 -9.30 7.87 -17.91
CA LYS A 26 -9.54 7.47 -16.51
C LYS A 26 -10.03 8.60 -15.61
N TYR A 27 -9.65 9.84 -15.91
CA TYR A 27 -9.80 10.92 -14.95
C TYR A 27 -10.73 12.03 -15.40
N LEU A 28 -10.67 12.46 -16.67
CA LEU A 28 -11.57 13.48 -17.18
C LEU A 28 -13.02 12.96 -17.25
N LYS A 29 -13.96 13.86 -17.02
CA LYS A 29 -15.40 13.58 -17.09
C LYS A 29 -16.03 14.29 -18.28
N PRO A 30 -17.23 13.89 -18.75
CA PRO A 30 -17.93 14.62 -19.79
C PRO A 30 -18.02 16.12 -19.47
N GLY A 31 -17.55 16.95 -20.39
CA GLY A 31 -17.50 18.40 -20.22
C GLY A 31 -16.18 18.94 -19.68
N GLU A 32 -15.25 18.09 -19.24
CA GLU A 32 -13.88 18.46 -18.86
C GLU A 32 -12.95 18.31 -20.07
N ASN A 33 -12.09 19.30 -20.30
CA ASN A 33 -11.19 19.32 -21.45
C ASN A 33 -9.71 19.31 -21.04
N SER A 34 -9.43 19.52 -19.76
CA SER A 34 -8.06 19.70 -19.26
C SER A 34 -7.91 19.21 -17.81
N VAL A 35 -6.66 19.11 -17.38
CA VAL A 35 -6.31 18.86 -15.97
C VAL A 35 -6.80 19.99 -15.06
N ASP A 36 -6.92 21.23 -15.58
CA ASP A 36 -7.42 22.36 -14.80
C ASP A 36 -8.88 22.18 -14.40
N ASP A 37 -9.73 21.70 -15.33
CA ASP A 37 -11.13 21.40 -15.05
C ASP A 37 -11.25 20.29 -13.97
N LEU A 38 -10.43 19.25 -14.10
CA LEU A 38 -10.37 18.15 -13.15
C LEU A 38 -9.92 18.64 -11.76
N PHE A 39 -8.86 19.43 -11.67
CA PHE A 39 -8.36 19.94 -10.41
C PHE A 39 -9.37 20.88 -9.74
N ALA A 40 -10.06 21.72 -10.50
CA ALA A 40 -11.13 22.57 -9.99
C ALA A 40 -12.29 21.76 -9.41
N ARG A 41 -12.71 20.67 -10.10
CA ARG A 41 -13.75 19.76 -9.61
C ARG A 41 -13.34 19.11 -8.29
N VAL A 42 -12.14 18.54 -8.22
CA VAL A 42 -11.64 17.86 -7.03
C VAL A 42 -11.51 18.85 -5.86
N ALA A 43 -10.88 20.00 -6.06
CA ALA A 43 -10.71 21.01 -5.02
C ALA A 43 -12.05 21.48 -4.43
N ARG A 44 -13.05 21.72 -5.28
CA ARG A 44 -14.41 22.11 -4.87
C ARG A 44 -15.08 20.99 -4.07
N ALA A 45 -14.96 19.75 -4.50
CA ALA A 45 -15.53 18.60 -3.80
C ALA A 45 -14.92 18.45 -2.40
N LEU A 46 -13.61 18.53 -2.26
CA LEU A 46 -12.94 18.42 -0.97
C LEU A 46 -13.25 19.59 -0.03
N ALA A 47 -13.47 20.79 -0.57
CA ALA A 47 -13.84 21.96 0.23
C ALA A 47 -15.32 21.93 0.67
N SER A 48 -16.17 21.08 0.07
CA SER A 48 -17.62 21.08 0.32
C SER A 48 -18.02 20.76 1.75
N VAL A 49 -17.17 20.09 2.52
CA VAL A 49 -17.40 19.71 3.93
C VAL A 49 -16.86 20.74 4.92
N GLU A 50 -16.19 21.77 4.45
CA GLU A 50 -15.81 22.91 5.27
C GLU A 50 -17.02 23.81 5.57
N ALA A 51 -16.88 24.65 6.61
CA ALA A 51 -17.91 25.64 6.92
C ALA A 51 -18.22 26.50 5.68
N GLU A 52 -19.48 26.79 5.43
CA GLU A 52 -19.94 27.44 4.20
C GLU A 52 -19.16 28.72 3.87
N THR A 53 -18.88 29.53 4.90
CA THR A 53 -18.10 30.78 4.76
C THR A 53 -16.62 30.55 4.41
N GLU A 54 -16.07 29.38 4.74
CA GLU A 54 -14.66 29.02 4.50
C GLU A 54 -14.46 28.23 3.21
N ARG A 55 -15.52 27.67 2.60
CA ARG A 55 -15.42 26.86 1.39
C ARG A 55 -14.62 27.50 0.26
N PRO A 56 -14.87 28.78 -0.11
CA PRO A 56 -14.10 29.40 -1.22
C PRO A 56 -12.61 29.50 -0.92
N LYS A 57 -12.25 29.74 0.33
CA LYS A 57 -10.86 29.78 0.79
C LYS A 57 -10.18 28.42 0.67
N PHE A 58 -10.84 27.36 1.16
CA PHE A 58 -10.27 26.01 1.10
C PHE A 58 -10.28 25.43 -0.31
N GLU A 59 -11.27 25.74 -1.16
CA GLU A 59 -11.25 25.43 -2.59
C GLU A 59 -9.99 26.00 -3.24
N ALA A 60 -9.67 27.28 -2.99
CA ALA A 60 -8.47 27.90 -3.52
C ALA A 60 -7.17 27.26 -2.98
N ILE A 61 -7.12 26.95 -1.69
CA ILE A 61 -5.96 26.31 -1.05
C ILE A 61 -5.73 24.90 -1.63
N PHE A 62 -6.78 24.10 -1.75
CA PHE A 62 -6.67 22.74 -2.31
C PHE A 62 -6.30 22.77 -3.79
N LEU A 63 -6.85 23.70 -4.56
CA LEU A 63 -6.50 23.87 -5.97
C LEU A 63 -5.02 24.23 -6.13
N GLU A 64 -4.52 25.20 -5.35
CA GLU A 64 -3.10 25.57 -5.35
C GLU A 64 -2.21 24.37 -4.98
N ASN A 65 -2.63 23.56 -4.01
CA ASN A 65 -1.86 22.39 -3.57
C ASN A 65 -1.85 21.27 -4.61
N LEU A 66 -2.94 21.06 -5.36
CA LEU A 66 -2.98 20.15 -6.51
C LEU A 66 -1.96 20.58 -7.58
N TYR A 67 -1.89 21.86 -7.89
CA TYR A 67 -0.88 22.40 -8.81
C TYR A 67 0.55 22.29 -8.26
N ALA A 68 0.72 22.38 -6.95
CA ALA A 68 2.01 22.15 -6.31
C ALA A 68 2.49 20.69 -6.38
N GLY A 69 1.58 19.75 -6.66
CA GLY A 69 1.89 18.34 -6.83
C GLY A 69 1.32 17.42 -5.76
N ALA A 70 0.53 17.93 -4.82
CA ALA A 70 -0.19 17.09 -3.87
C ALA A 70 -1.50 16.60 -4.48
N ILE A 71 -1.49 15.44 -5.08
CA ILE A 71 -2.64 14.84 -5.76
C ILE A 71 -3.34 13.80 -4.86
N GLY A 72 -4.59 13.53 -5.15
CA GLY A 72 -5.29 12.38 -4.58
C GLY A 72 -4.90 11.08 -5.26
N ALA A 73 -5.12 9.97 -4.60
CA ALA A 73 -5.07 8.67 -5.25
C ALA A 73 -6.11 8.59 -6.39
N GLY A 74 -5.95 7.59 -7.24
CA GLY A 74 -6.74 7.49 -8.47
C GLY A 74 -8.26 7.60 -8.29
N ARG A 75 -8.80 7.10 -7.18
CA ARG A 75 -10.24 7.19 -6.88
C ARG A 75 -10.69 8.61 -6.56
N ILE A 76 -9.89 9.34 -5.80
CA ILE A 76 -10.18 10.75 -5.49
C ILE A 76 -10.19 11.56 -6.79
N MET A 77 -9.12 11.44 -7.60
CA MET A 77 -8.98 12.20 -8.83
C MET A 77 -10.06 11.86 -9.87
N SER A 78 -10.52 10.61 -9.92
CA SER A 78 -11.51 10.16 -10.91
C SER A 78 -12.96 10.39 -10.49
N ALA A 79 -13.30 10.41 -9.21
CA ALA A 79 -14.69 10.38 -8.75
C ALA A 79 -15.11 11.52 -7.83
N ALA A 80 -14.18 12.24 -7.17
CA ALA A 80 -14.55 13.35 -6.31
C ALA A 80 -15.27 14.45 -7.10
N GLY A 81 -16.43 14.90 -6.59
CA GLY A 81 -17.26 15.94 -7.20
C GLY A 81 -18.05 15.46 -8.44
N THR A 82 -18.21 14.16 -8.62
CA THR A 82 -19.08 13.56 -9.65
C THR A 82 -20.31 12.92 -9.05
N ASP A 83 -21.31 12.61 -9.87
CA ASP A 83 -22.51 11.88 -9.48
C ASP A 83 -22.30 10.35 -9.39
N ILE A 84 -21.08 9.88 -9.62
CA ILE A 84 -20.74 8.46 -9.57
C ILE A 84 -20.80 7.99 -8.12
N GLN A 85 -21.63 6.99 -7.83
CA GLN A 85 -21.69 6.35 -6.52
C GLN A 85 -20.52 5.37 -6.32
N ALA A 86 -19.32 5.91 -6.29
CA ALA A 86 -18.07 5.20 -6.03
C ALA A 86 -17.42 5.69 -4.74
N THR A 87 -16.73 4.79 -4.05
CA THR A 87 -15.90 5.20 -2.92
C THR A 87 -14.66 5.96 -3.41
N LEU A 88 -14.27 7.00 -2.69
CA LEU A 88 -13.01 7.70 -2.90
C LEU A 88 -11.85 6.98 -2.20
N ILE A 89 -12.17 5.98 -1.39
CA ILE A 89 -11.22 5.19 -0.62
C ILE A 89 -10.71 4.03 -1.49
N ASN A 90 -9.40 3.80 -1.47
CA ASN A 90 -8.79 2.75 -2.28
C ASN A 90 -8.64 1.42 -1.54
N CYS A 91 -8.43 1.46 -0.23
CA CYS A 91 -7.89 0.36 0.56
C CYS A 91 -8.85 -0.04 1.67
N PHE A 92 -9.21 -1.32 1.70
CA PHE A 92 -10.12 -1.91 2.70
C PHE A 92 -9.60 -3.26 3.16
N VAL A 93 -9.93 -3.63 4.40
CA VAL A 93 -9.81 -5.01 4.91
C VAL A 93 -11.18 -5.50 5.35
N GLN A 94 -11.59 -6.63 4.78
CA GLN A 94 -12.84 -7.31 5.06
C GLN A 94 -12.61 -8.43 6.08
N PRO A 95 -13.26 -8.41 7.25
CA PRO A 95 -13.23 -9.55 8.17
C PRO A 95 -13.95 -10.77 7.61
N VAL A 96 -13.48 -11.96 7.96
CA VAL A 96 -14.10 -13.24 7.60
C VAL A 96 -14.14 -14.14 8.82
N GLY A 97 -15.33 -14.57 9.22
CA GLY A 97 -15.57 -15.46 10.36
C GLY A 97 -15.59 -16.95 9.99
N ASP A 98 -15.60 -17.82 11.01
CA ASP A 98 -15.61 -19.28 10.85
C ASP A 98 -17.04 -19.84 10.86
N CYS A 99 -17.91 -19.32 9.99
CA CYS A 99 -19.26 -19.85 9.73
C CYS A 99 -19.68 -19.52 8.29
N ILE A 100 -20.68 -20.20 7.78
CA ILE A 100 -21.17 -19.99 6.41
C ILE A 100 -21.91 -18.66 6.29
N GLN A 101 -22.87 -18.41 7.18
CA GLN A 101 -23.72 -17.22 7.19
C GLN A 101 -23.86 -16.65 8.61
N GLY A 102 -24.38 -15.44 8.71
CA GLY A 102 -24.53 -14.74 9.99
C GLY A 102 -23.18 -14.27 10.54
N MET A 103 -23.03 -14.36 11.85
CA MET A 103 -21.81 -14.00 12.58
C MET A 103 -21.24 -15.22 13.29
N ASP A 104 -19.93 -15.34 13.38
CA ASP A 104 -19.29 -16.33 14.24
C ASP A 104 -19.36 -15.93 15.73
N GLY A 105 -18.85 -16.80 16.62
CA GLY A 105 -18.91 -16.59 18.06
C GLY A 105 -18.20 -15.32 18.57
N ASP A 106 -17.31 -14.75 17.77
CA ASP A 106 -16.55 -13.52 18.08
C ASP A 106 -17.11 -12.29 17.35
N GLY A 107 -18.24 -12.43 16.64
CA GLY A 107 -18.89 -11.35 15.95
C GLY A 107 -18.32 -11.03 14.55
N TYR A 108 -17.54 -11.95 13.96
CA TYR A 108 -17.06 -11.79 12.57
C TYR A 108 -18.12 -12.29 11.58
N PRO A 109 -18.31 -11.57 10.43
CA PRO A 109 -19.27 -12.00 9.43
C PRO A 109 -18.88 -13.35 8.84
N GLY A 110 -19.87 -14.22 8.66
CA GLY A 110 -19.68 -15.51 8.02
C GLY A 110 -19.13 -15.37 6.60
N ILE A 111 -18.62 -16.45 6.04
CA ILE A 111 -17.90 -16.48 4.76
C ILE A 111 -18.73 -15.84 3.64
N TYR A 112 -20.02 -16.17 3.53
CA TYR A 112 -20.88 -15.64 2.48
C TYR A 112 -21.39 -14.22 2.77
N GLU A 113 -21.48 -13.80 4.03
CA GLU A 113 -21.70 -12.40 4.39
C GLU A 113 -20.49 -11.55 4.02
N ALA A 114 -19.28 -12.01 4.35
CA ALA A 114 -18.04 -11.36 3.96
C ALA A 114 -17.88 -11.27 2.43
N LEU A 115 -18.25 -12.32 1.70
CA LEU A 115 -18.24 -12.34 0.24
C LEU A 115 -19.15 -11.24 -0.33
N ARG A 116 -20.39 -11.13 0.17
CA ARG A 116 -21.36 -10.10 -0.24
C ARG A 116 -20.85 -8.70 0.04
N GLU A 117 -20.33 -8.47 1.24
CA GLU A 117 -19.79 -7.18 1.66
C GLU A 117 -18.56 -6.77 0.82
N ALA A 118 -17.66 -7.72 0.58
CA ALA A 118 -16.49 -7.49 -0.28
C ALA A 118 -16.88 -7.20 -1.74
N ALA A 119 -17.88 -7.92 -2.28
CA ALA A 119 -18.39 -7.69 -3.63
C ALA A 119 -18.96 -6.27 -3.77
N GLU A 120 -19.72 -5.78 -2.79
CA GLU A 120 -20.23 -4.40 -2.80
C GLU A 120 -19.08 -3.38 -2.72
N THR A 121 -18.08 -3.61 -1.87
CA THR A 121 -16.90 -2.74 -1.75
C THR A 121 -16.13 -2.67 -3.06
N MET A 122 -15.89 -3.82 -3.71
CA MET A 122 -15.18 -3.88 -5.00
C MET A 122 -15.99 -3.22 -6.12
N ARG A 123 -17.32 -3.44 -6.15
CA ARG A 123 -18.23 -2.79 -7.12
C ARG A 123 -18.16 -1.27 -7.03
N ARG A 124 -18.01 -0.73 -5.83
CA ARG A 124 -17.84 0.70 -5.58
C ARG A 124 -16.39 1.19 -5.79
N GLY A 125 -15.49 0.31 -6.14
CA GLY A 125 -14.13 0.66 -6.55
C GLY A 125 -13.04 0.45 -5.52
N GLY A 126 -13.33 -0.11 -4.34
CA GLY A 126 -12.34 -0.44 -3.31
C GLY A 126 -11.55 -1.71 -3.62
N GLY A 127 -10.26 -1.72 -3.29
CA GLY A 127 -9.44 -2.92 -3.21
C GLY A 127 -9.57 -3.55 -1.82
N VAL A 128 -9.65 -4.87 -1.73
CA VAL A 128 -10.01 -5.58 -0.49
C VAL A 128 -8.96 -6.60 -0.09
N GLY A 129 -8.51 -6.55 1.15
CA GLY A 129 -7.70 -7.59 1.78
C GLY A 129 -8.48 -8.41 2.79
N TYR A 130 -8.06 -9.64 3.02
CA TYR A 130 -8.69 -10.58 3.94
C TYR A 130 -7.65 -11.33 4.75
N ASP A 131 -7.96 -11.59 6.03
CA ASP A 131 -7.33 -12.66 6.79
C ASP A 131 -8.25 -13.88 6.77
N PHE A 132 -7.81 -14.95 6.13
CA PHE A 132 -8.56 -16.21 6.05
C PHE A 132 -8.22 -17.19 7.19
N SER A 133 -7.37 -16.79 8.13
CA SER A 133 -6.83 -17.68 9.17
C SER A 133 -7.87 -18.11 10.21
N ARG A 134 -9.00 -17.41 10.33
CA ARG A 134 -10.10 -17.80 11.22
C ARG A 134 -10.91 -18.98 10.69
N ILE A 135 -10.93 -19.18 9.38
CA ILE A 135 -11.66 -20.30 8.76
C ILE A 135 -11.01 -21.61 9.19
N ARG A 136 -11.82 -22.53 9.72
CA ARG A 136 -11.35 -23.84 10.15
C ARG A 136 -10.67 -24.60 9.03
N PRO A 137 -9.60 -25.35 9.33
CA PRO A 137 -8.83 -26.04 8.31
C PRO A 137 -9.60 -27.19 7.67
N ARG A 138 -9.11 -27.61 6.53
CA ARG A 138 -9.57 -28.83 5.87
C ARG A 138 -9.50 -30.00 6.84
N GLY A 139 -10.57 -30.81 6.89
CA GLY A 139 -10.67 -31.96 7.77
C GLY A 139 -11.03 -31.62 9.21
N ALA A 140 -11.29 -30.37 9.57
CA ALA A 140 -11.87 -30.03 10.86
C ALA A 140 -13.31 -30.52 10.97
N ALA A 141 -13.73 -30.87 12.18
CA ALA A 141 -15.11 -31.31 12.45
C ALA A 141 -16.10 -30.15 12.23
N VAL A 142 -17.21 -30.41 11.54
CA VAL A 142 -18.32 -29.46 11.37
C VAL A 142 -19.42 -29.81 12.36
N LYS A 143 -19.72 -28.87 13.27
CA LYS A 143 -20.72 -29.05 14.31
C LYS A 143 -22.13 -29.29 13.70
N GLY A 144 -22.82 -30.29 14.18
CA GLY A 144 -24.19 -30.60 13.78
C GLY A 144 -24.33 -31.33 12.43
N THR A 145 -23.24 -31.62 11.75
CA THR A 145 -23.23 -32.40 10.50
C THR A 145 -22.18 -33.52 10.63
N ALA A 146 -22.34 -34.60 9.88
CA ALA A 146 -21.32 -35.65 9.80
C ALA A 146 -20.20 -35.32 8.80
N SER A 147 -20.13 -34.09 8.33
CA SER A 147 -19.17 -33.62 7.32
C SER A 147 -17.91 -33.03 7.97
N MET A 148 -16.87 -32.93 7.16
CA MET A 148 -15.62 -32.24 7.50
C MET A 148 -15.46 -30.99 6.68
N ALA A 149 -14.79 -29.98 7.25
CA ALA A 149 -14.53 -28.69 6.59
C ALA A 149 -13.62 -28.87 5.37
N SER A 150 -13.85 -28.04 4.37
CA SER A 150 -13.04 -27.97 3.13
C SER A 150 -11.82 -27.04 3.23
N GLY A 151 -11.78 -26.20 4.27
CA GLY A 151 -10.67 -25.28 4.53
C GLY A 151 -10.72 -23.95 3.79
N PRO A 152 -9.89 -22.97 4.21
CA PRO A 152 -9.90 -21.62 3.63
C PRO A 152 -9.55 -21.60 2.15
N CYS A 153 -8.63 -22.45 1.68
CA CYS A 153 -8.22 -22.44 0.26
C CYS A 153 -9.36 -22.76 -0.71
N SER A 154 -10.35 -23.55 -0.27
CA SER A 154 -11.57 -23.81 -1.05
C SER A 154 -12.43 -22.56 -1.17
N TYR A 155 -12.58 -21.82 -0.09
CA TYR A 155 -13.39 -20.59 -0.09
C TYR A 155 -12.70 -19.44 -0.84
N ILE A 156 -11.37 -19.36 -0.83
CA ILE A 156 -10.63 -18.39 -1.65
C ILE A 156 -10.97 -18.54 -3.14
N ASN A 157 -11.22 -19.77 -3.63
CA ASN A 157 -11.71 -19.96 -5.01
C ASN A 157 -13.04 -19.24 -5.26
N VAL A 158 -13.96 -19.22 -4.28
CA VAL A 158 -15.25 -18.52 -4.40
C VAL A 158 -15.04 -17.01 -4.45
N PHE A 159 -14.19 -16.46 -3.58
CA PHE A 159 -13.85 -15.04 -3.58
C PHE A 159 -13.14 -14.63 -4.87
N ASP A 160 -12.25 -15.46 -5.41
CA ASP A 160 -11.57 -15.24 -6.68
C ASP A 160 -12.56 -15.16 -7.85
N GLN A 161 -13.48 -16.13 -7.93
CA GLN A 161 -14.51 -16.17 -8.97
C GLN A 161 -15.48 -15.00 -8.85
N SER A 162 -15.89 -14.62 -7.65
CA SER A 162 -16.72 -13.44 -7.40
C SER A 162 -16.04 -12.18 -7.91
N CYS A 163 -14.75 -11.98 -7.61
CA CYS A 163 -13.99 -10.83 -8.06
C CYS A 163 -13.88 -10.75 -9.58
N SER A 164 -13.71 -11.89 -10.25
CA SER A 164 -13.64 -11.93 -11.73
C SER A 164 -14.96 -11.56 -12.39
N THR A 165 -16.08 -11.68 -11.67
CA THR A 165 -17.45 -11.47 -12.17
C THR A 165 -17.95 -10.05 -11.89
N VAL A 166 -17.50 -9.44 -10.79
CA VAL A 166 -17.93 -8.10 -10.37
C VAL A 166 -17.10 -7.03 -11.08
N GLU A 167 -17.75 -6.22 -11.92
CA GLU A 167 -17.15 -5.02 -12.48
C GLU A 167 -17.01 -3.93 -11.41
N SER A 168 -15.83 -3.36 -11.31
CA SER A 168 -15.55 -2.22 -10.43
C SER A 168 -15.95 -0.90 -11.09
N ALA A 169 -16.48 0.03 -10.32
CA ALA A 169 -16.79 1.38 -10.79
C ALA A 169 -15.54 2.02 -11.44
N GLY A 170 -15.68 2.47 -12.69
CA GLY A 170 -14.60 3.07 -13.49
C GLY A 170 -13.73 2.07 -14.24
N ALA A 171 -14.29 0.96 -14.71
CA ALA A 171 -13.69 -0.01 -15.65
C ALA A 171 -12.34 -0.63 -15.17
N ARG A 172 -12.10 -0.74 -13.86
CA ARG A 172 -10.96 -1.42 -13.28
C ARG A 172 -11.39 -2.77 -12.71
N ARG A 173 -10.62 -3.83 -12.97
CA ARG A 173 -10.85 -5.12 -12.31
C ARG A 173 -10.67 -4.96 -10.80
N GLY A 174 -11.45 -5.68 -10.01
CA GLY A 174 -11.27 -5.78 -8.57
C GLY A 174 -9.85 -6.29 -8.26
N ALA A 175 -9.30 -5.85 -7.13
CA ALA A 175 -8.02 -6.33 -6.63
C ALA A 175 -8.21 -6.85 -5.21
N GLN A 176 -7.63 -8.01 -4.91
CA GLN A 176 -7.74 -8.67 -3.63
C GLN A 176 -6.38 -9.08 -3.08
N MET A 177 -6.28 -9.12 -1.74
CA MET A 177 -5.16 -9.69 -1.00
C MET A 177 -5.69 -10.77 -0.06
N GLY A 178 -5.16 -11.98 -0.17
CA GLY A 178 -5.42 -13.06 0.78
C GLY A 178 -4.24 -13.26 1.71
N VAL A 179 -4.49 -13.25 3.01
CA VAL A 179 -3.49 -13.54 4.04
C VAL A 179 -3.85 -14.81 4.77
N LEU A 180 -2.87 -15.68 4.99
CA LEU A 180 -2.98 -16.83 5.88
C LEU A 180 -1.76 -16.84 6.82
N ARG A 181 -2.02 -17.07 8.12
CA ARG A 181 -0.95 -17.14 9.12
C ARG A 181 -0.10 -18.39 8.93
N ILE A 182 1.18 -18.24 9.24
CA ILE A 182 2.19 -19.32 9.12
C ILE A 182 1.89 -20.53 10.02
N ASP A 183 1.08 -20.38 11.06
CA ASP A 183 0.67 -21.45 11.97
C ASP A 183 -0.66 -22.11 11.58
N HIS A 184 -1.33 -21.66 10.49
CA HIS A 184 -2.58 -22.29 10.06
C HIS A 184 -2.33 -23.67 9.45
N PRO A 185 -3.15 -24.71 9.77
CA PRO A 185 -2.97 -26.05 9.26
C PRO A 185 -2.95 -26.20 7.74
N ASP A 186 -3.67 -25.32 7.00
CA ASP A 186 -3.73 -25.34 5.54
C ASP A 186 -2.67 -24.44 4.86
N VAL A 187 -1.68 -23.94 5.62
CA VAL A 187 -0.69 -22.99 5.08
C VAL A 187 0.15 -23.58 3.94
N LEU A 188 0.43 -24.87 3.96
CA LEU A 188 1.19 -25.54 2.89
C LEU A 188 0.41 -25.53 1.56
N GLU A 189 -0.90 -25.78 1.59
CA GLU A 189 -1.77 -25.66 0.41
C GLU A 189 -1.82 -24.21 -0.08
N PHE A 190 -1.97 -23.27 0.84
CA PHE A 190 -2.02 -21.83 0.53
C PHE A 190 -0.73 -21.35 -0.17
N ILE A 191 0.44 -21.71 0.34
CA ILE A 191 1.75 -21.32 -0.21
C ILE A 191 1.89 -21.81 -1.65
N THR A 192 1.41 -23.00 -1.95
CA THR A 192 1.62 -23.65 -3.25
C THR A 192 0.46 -23.46 -4.23
N ALA A 193 -0.62 -22.84 -3.81
CA ALA A 193 -1.86 -22.73 -4.59
C ALA A 193 -1.65 -22.07 -5.97
N LYS A 194 -0.90 -20.98 -6.03
CA LYS A 194 -0.66 -20.25 -7.28
C LYS A 194 0.40 -20.86 -8.19
N ARG A 195 1.01 -21.98 -7.82
CA ARG A 195 1.81 -22.80 -8.72
C ARG A 195 0.94 -23.47 -9.79
N THR A 196 -0.35 -23.63 -9.53
CA THR A 196 -1.32 -24.11 -10.51
C THR A 196 -1.75 -22.94 -11.40
N PRO A 197 -1.46 -22.97 -12.72
CA PRO A 197 -1.86 -21.90 -13.64
C PRO A 197 -3.36 -21.63 -13.58
N GLY A 198 -3.72 -20.36 -13.51
CA GLY A 198 -5.13 -19.93 -13.48
C GLY A 198 -5.78 -19.94 -12.09
N ARG A 199 -5.13 -20.47 -11.06
CA ARG A 199 -5.68 -20.45 -9.71
C ARG A 199 -5.43 -19.09 -9.04
N TRP A 200 -6.48 -18.49 -8.49
CA TRP A 200 -6.47 -17.21 -7.76
C TRP A 200 -5.87 -16.02 -8.54
N ASN A 201 -6.22 -15.89 -9.81
CA ASN A 201 -5.71 -14.83 -10.68
C ASN A 201 -6.09 -13.40 -10.23
N ASN A 202 -7.14 -13.26 -9.41
CA ASN A 202 -7.59 -11.98 -8.88
C ASN A 202 -7.10 -11.72 -7.45
N PHE A 203 -6.20 -12.58 -6.93
CA PHE A 203 -5.57 -12.43 -5.62
C PHE A 203 -4.08 -12.22 -5.73
N ASN A 204 -3.58 -11.26 -4.95
CA ASN A 204 -2.24 -11.33 -4.38
C ASN A 204 -2.34 -12.14 -3.08
N VAL A 205 -1.35 -12.95 -2.76
CA VAL A 205 -1.34 -13.77 -1.55
C VAL A 205 -0.10 -13.50 -0.72
N SER A 206 -0.27 -13.47 0.59
CA SER A 206 0.83 -13.28 1.55
C SER A 206 0.68 -14.19 2.75
N VAL A 207 1.80 -14.68 3.26
CA VAL A 207 1.83 -15.41 4.52
C VAL A 207 2.10 -14.44 5.67
N GLY A 208 1.27 -14.52 6.71
CA GLY A 208 1.45 -13.75 7.94
C GLY A 208 2.48 -14.44 8.85
N MET A 209 3.70 -13.88 8.89
CA MET A 209 4.79 -14.36 9.75
C MET A 209 4.69 -13.75 11.13
N THR A 210 5.05 -14.55 12.15
CA THR A 210 5.16 -14.12 13.54
C THR A 210 6.61 -14.14 14.01
N ASP A 211 6.93 -13.35 15.02
CA ASP A 211 8.27 -13.35 15.64
C ASP A 211 8.61 -14.73 16.20
N SER A 212 7.62 -15.43 16.77
CA SER A 212 7.81 -16.81 17.28
C SER A 212 8.21 -17.78 16.18
N PHE A 213 7.63 -17.69 14.98
CA PHE A 213 8.06 -18.49 13.84
C PHE A 213 9.50 -18.15 13.40
N MET A 214 9.82 -16.88 13.28
CA MET A 214 11.16 -16.44 12.87
C MET A 214 12.23 -16.86 13.89
N GLN A 215 11.89 -16.86 15.18
CA GLN A 215 12.78 -17.37 16.23
C GLN A 215 12.92 -18.90 16.18
N ALA A 216 11.82 -19.63 15.97
CA ALA A 216 11.85 -21.08 15.79
C ALA A 216 12.72 -21.48 14.59
N LEU A 217 12.62 -20.72 13.49
CA LEU A 217 13.46 -20.88 12.30
C LEU A 217 14.95 -20.69 12.62
N ARG A 218 15.30 -19.62 13.34
CA ARG A 218 16.69 -19.34 13.74
C ARG A 218 17.29 -20.41 14.66
N ASN A 219 16.45 -21.00 15.50
CA ASN A 219 16.87 -21.98 16.49
C ASN A 219 16.71 -23.42 16.00
N ASP A 220 16.40 -23.64 14.72
CA ASP A 220 16.17 -24.93 14.09
C ASP A 220 15.17 -25.80 14.88
N GLN A 221 14.05 -25.18 15.26
CA GLN A 221 12.99 -25.80 16.08
C GLN A 221 11.87 -26.36 15.23
N ALA A 222 11.08 -27.24 15.85
CA ALA A 222 9.81 -27.69 15.30
C ALA A 222 8.76 -26.56 15.38
N TRP A 223 7.83 -26.58 14.43
CA TRP A 223 6.71 -25.65 14.35
C TRP A 223 5.39 -26.40 14.30
N GLU A 224 4.44 -25.97 15.12
CA GLU A 224 3.10 -26.55 15.19
C GLU A 224 2.13 -25.76 14.32
N LEU A 225 1.35 -26.47 13.50
CA LEU A 225 0.22 -25.92 12.77
C LEU A 225 -1.03 -26.08 13.61
N ILE A 226 -1.63 -24.97 14.01
CA ILE A 226 -2.66 -24.92 15.06
C ILE A 226 -3.93 -24.21 14.61
N HIS A 227 -5.07 -24.60 15.20
CA HIS A 227 -6.35 -23.93 15.03
C HIS A 227 -7.27 -24.24 16.23
N PRO A 228 -8.19 -23.32 16.62
CA PRO A 228 -9.14 -23.60 17.70
C PRO A 228 -10.21 -24.64 17.32
N ALA A 229 -10.49 -24.87 16.05
CA ALA A 229 -11.45 -25.87 15.61
C ALA A 229 -10.91 -27.31 15.84
N LYS A 230 -11.76 -28.18 16.36
CA LYS A 230 -11.41 -29.59 16.62
C LYS A 230 -11.18 -30.36 15.31
N PRO A 231 -10.08 -31.09 15.15
CA PRO A 231 -9.88 -32.00 14.03
C PRO A 231 -10.95 -33.07 13.93
N GLY A 232 -11.28 -33.49 12.72
CA GLY A 232 -12.14 -34.66 12.48
C GLY A 232 -11.45 -35.98 12.88
N ALA A 233 -12.23 -37.05 12.94
CA ALA A 233 -11.74 -38.35 13.36
C ALA A 233 -10.51 -38.87 12.59
N PRO A 234 -10.39 -38.69 11.26
CA PRO A 234 -9.18 -39.10 10.52
C PRO A 234 -7.91 -38.42 11.01
N LEU A 235 -7.96 -37.10 11.25
CA LEU A 235 -6.81 -36.33 11.74
C LEU A 235 -6.46 -36.67 13.18
N MET A 236 -7.48 -36.93 14.02
CA MET A 236 -7.27 -37.43 15.39
C MET A 236 -6.53 -38.77 15.37
N SER A 237 -6.89 -39.67 14.46
CA SER A 237 -6.21 -40.97 14.29
C SER A 237 -4.77 -40.83 13.81
N GLN A 238 -4.44 -39.72 13.13
CA GLN A 238 -3.09 -39.40 12.66
C GLN A 238 -2.23 -38.66 13.71
N GLY A 239 -2.76 -38.46 14.92
CA GLY A 239 -2.00 -37.89 16.03
C GLY A 239 -2.28 -36.44 16.35
N ALA A 240 -3.33 -35.84 15.79
CA ALA A 240 -3.76 -34.49 16.18
C ALA A 240 -4.16 -34.48 17.67
N TYR A 241 -3.79 -33.44 18.39
CA TYR A 241 -4.04 -33.34 19.84
C TYR A 241 -4.37 -31.92 20.27
N GLN A 242 -4.96 -31.77 21.44
CA GLN A 242 -5.26 -30.45 22.01
C GLN A 242 -4.17 -30.03 22.99
N ARG A 243 -3.72 -28.79 22.85
CA ARG A 243 -2.80 -28.11 23.76
C ARG A 243 -3.53 -27.62 25.01
N ALA A 244 -2.76 -27.29 26.04
CA ALA A 244 -3.30 -26.73 27.29
C ALA A 244 -3.99 -25.37 27.13
N ASP A 245 -3.62 -24.60 26.10
CA ASP A 245 -4.24 -23.31 25.73
C ASP A 245 -5.55 -23.45 24.94
N GLY A 246 -6.01 -24.70 24.71
CA GLY A 246 -7.22 -24.98 23.97
C GLY A 246 -7.06 -25.09 22.46
N GLN A 247 -5.89 -24.72 21.90
CA GLN A 247 -5.60 -24.88 20.48
C GLN A 247 -5.40 -26.35 20.12
N TRP A 248 -5.82 -26.74 18.94
CA TRP A 248 -5.57 -28.06 18.37
C TRP A 248 -4.35 -28.03 17.46
N VAL A 249 -3.42 -28.94 17.70
CA VAL A 249 -2.27 -29.18 16.81
C VAL A 249 -2.70 -30.19 15.76
N TYR A 250 -2.70 -29.78 14.50
CA TYR A 250 -3.03 -30.59 13.34
C TYR A 250 -1.82 -31.33 12.80
N GLN A 251 -0.68 -30.66 12.82
CA GLN A 251 0.59 -31.19 12.35
C GLN A 251 1.76 -30.46 13.02
N THR A 252 2.87 -31.15 13.20
CA THR A 252 4.14 -30.57 13.60
C THR A 252 5.20 -30.86 12.53
N LEU A 253 5.97 -29.87 12.14
CA LEU A 253 7.05 -30.01 11.14
C LEU A 253 8.23 -29.10 11.49
N PRO A 254 9.45 -29.36 10.95
CA PRO A 254 10.56 -28.45 11.15
C PRO A 254 10.25 -27.06 10.58
N ALA A 255 10.51 -25.99 11.33
CA ALA A 255 10.33 -24.61 10.86
C ALA A 255 11.11 -24.35 9.56
N GLN A 256 12.32 -24.92 9.44
CA GLN A 256 13.14 -24.83 8.24
C GLN A 256 12.44 -25.40 7.01
N LYS A 257 11.75 -26.54 7.14
CA LYS A 257 11.02 -27.14 6.01
C LYS A 257 9.87 -26.25 5.52
N LEU A 258 9.14 -25.64 6.46
CA LEU A 258 8.06 -24.71 6.10
C LEU A 258 8.62 -23.45 5.44
N TRP A 259 9.70 -22.89 6.00
CA TRP A 259 10.40 -21.74 5.41
C TRP A 259 10.89 -22.03 4.00
N ASP A 260 11.55 -23.15 3.77
CA ASP A 260 12.02 -23.55 2.43
C ASP A 260 10.86 -23.68 1.43
N THR A 261 9.70 -24.17 1.89
CA THR A 261 8.49 -24.27 1.05
C THR A 261 8.01 -22.87 0.62
N VAL A 262 7.95 -21.91 1.57
CA VAL A 262 7.61 -20.51 1.27
C VAL A 262 8.62 -19.90 0.30
N MET A 263 9.90 -19.98 0.64
CA MET A 263 10.98 -19.35 -0.14
C MET A 263 11.06 -19.92 -1.55
N LYS A 264 10.94 -21.23 -1.72
CA LYS A 264 10.94 -21.87 -3.04
C LYS A 264 9.75 -21.41 -3.88
N SER A 265 8.56 -21.30 -3.29
CA SER A 265 7.38 -20.82 -4.01
C SER A 265 7.57 -19.37 -4.46
N THR A 266 8.04 -18.50 -3.57
CA THR A 266 8.26 -17.09 -3.86
C THR A 266 9.38 -16.89 -4.90
N TYR A 267 10.46 -17.67 -4.83
CA TYR A 267 11.56 -17.64 -5.79
C TYR A 267 11.12 -18.03 -7.20
N ASP A 268 10.26 -19.05 -7.32
CA ASP A 268 9.81 -19.56 -8.61
C ASP A 268 8.59 -18.82 -9.19
N PHE A 269 7.70 -18.30 -8.32
CA PHE A 269 6.38 -17.78 -8.72
C PHE A 269 6.11 -16.34 -8.27
N ALA A 270 7.05 -15.68 -7.61
CA ALA A 270 6.91 -14.35 -6.98
C ALA A 270 5.87 -14.27 -5.85
N GLU A 271 5.21 -15.35 -5.52
CA GLU A 271 4.20 -15.44 -4.47
C GLU A 271 4.33 -16.75 -3.68
N PRO A 272 3.97 -16.75 -2.40
CA PRO A 272 3.39 -15.66 -1.63
C PRO A 272 4.40 -14.56 -1.26
N GLY A 273 3.89 -13.34 -1.04
CA GLY A 273 4.60 -12.33 -0.28
C GLY A 273 4.62 -12.64 1.21
N ILE A 274 5.31 -11.82 2.00
CA ILE A 274 5.38 -11.98 3.45
C ILE A 274 4.92 -10.68 4.13
N LEU A 275 4.09 -10.84 5.17
CA LEU A 275 3.76 -9.79 6.13
C LEU A 275 4.35 -10.17 7.49
N PHE A 276 5.08 -9.26 8.11
CA PHE A 276 5.60 -9.42 9.46
C PHE A 276 4.60 -8.87 10.48
N LEU A 277 3.65 -9.70 10.88
CA LEU A 277 2.48 -9.29 11.67
C LEU A 277 2.85 -8.66 13.01
N ASP A 278 3.88 -9.18 13.69
CA ASP A 278 4.30 -8.63 14.98
C ASP A 278 4.99 -7.25 14.82
N ASN A 279 5.76 -7.03 13.75
CA ASN A 279 6.30 -5.72 13.42
C ASN A 279 5.19 -4.71 13.14
N ILE A 280 4.17 -5.12 12.38
CA ILE A 280 3.00 -4.29 12.08
C ILE A 280 2.28 -3.89 13.37
N ASN A 281 1.93 -4.86 14.22
CA ASN A 281 1.13 -4.60 15.43
C ASN A 281 1.92 -3.87 16.52
N ARG A 282 3.23 -4.11 16.63
CA ARG A 282 4.08 -3.39 17.59
C ARG A 282 4.16 -1.90 17.26
N ASP A 283 4.29 -1.57 15.98
CA ASP A 283 4.42 -0.20 15.49
C ASP A 283 3.07 0.54 15.40
N ASN A 284 1.96 -0.19 15.43
CA ASN A 284 0.63 0.37 15.26
C ASN A 284 0.26 1.33 16.38
N ASN A 285 -0.06 2.58 16.03
CA ASN A 285 -0.51 3.64 16.96
C ASN A 285 -1.77 3.25 17.73
N LEU A 286 -2.58 2.33 17.21
CA LEU A 286 -3.84 1.88 17.81
C LEU A 286 -3.78 0.46 18.38
N ASN A 287 -2.59 -0.05 18.71
CA ASN A 287 -2.45 -1.40 19.24
C ASN A 287 -3.18 -1.61 20.60
N TYR A 288 -3.59 -0.54 21.25
CA TYR A 288 -4.41 -0.59 22.47
C TYR A 288 -5.89 -0.92 22.20
N CYS A 289 -6.37 -0.81 20.97
CA CYS A 289 -7.80 -1.00 20.66
C CYS A 289 -8.06 -1.81 19.37
N GLU A 290 -7.03 -2.24 18.66
CA GLU A 290 -7.17 -3.05 17.44
C GLU A 290 -6.00 -4.03 17.26
N THR A 291 -6.22 -5.06 16.46
CA THR A 291 -5.19 -5.98 15.99
C THR A 291 -5.28 -6.06 14.47
N ILE A 292 -4.12 -6.03 13.81
CA ILE A 292 -4.01 -6.09 12.35
C ILE A 292 -3.54 -7.49 11.96
N ALA A 293 -4.27 -8.11 11.02
CA ALA A 293 -3.98 -9.46 10.51
C ALA A 293 -3.92 -9.51 8.97
N ALA A 294 -4.26 -8.42 8.31
CA ALA A 294 -4.28 -8.33 6.84
C ALA A 294 -3.89 -6.93 6.37
N THR A 295 -3.70 -6.82 5.06
CA THR A 295 -3.38 -5.56 4.38
C THR A 295 -4.23 -5.43 3.12
N ASN A 296 -4.27 -4.22 2.54
CA ASN A 296 -4.84 -3.98 1.22
C ASN A 296 -4.06 -4.73 0.11
N PRO A 297 -4.56 -4.77 -1.13
CA PRO A 297 -3.93 -5.54 -2.22
C PRO A 297 -2.46 -5.22 -2.51
N CYS A 298 -2.02 -3.98 -2.30
CA CYS A 298 -0.65 -3.55 -2.59
C CYS A 298 0.30 -3.57 -1.37
N GLY A 299 -0.23 -3.86 -0.18
CA GLY A 299 0.57 -4.08 1.03
C GLY A 299 0.96 -2.82 1.81
N GLU A 300 0.67 -1.61 1.32
CA GLU A 300 1.02 -0.36 2.00
C GLU A 300 0.08 0.01 3.15
N GLN A 301 -1.08 -0.65 3.25
CA GLN A 301 -2.10 -0.37 4.26
C GLN A 301 -2.47 -1.62 5.06
N PRO A 302 -1.68 -1.99 6.07
CA PRO A 302 -2.12 -2.92 7.11
C PRO A 302 -3.29 -2.30 7.89
N LEU A 303 -4.42 -2.98 7.92
CA LEU A 303 -5.69 -2.46 8.44
C LEU A 303 -6.39 -3.49 9.33
N PRO A 304 -7.14 -3.04 10.35
CA PRO A 304 -8.02 -3.90 11.15
C PRO A 304 -9.29 -4.27 10.36
N SER A 305 -10.15 -5.07 10.98
CA SER A 305 -11.47 -5.42 10.44
C SER A 305 -12.28 -4.19 10.07
N TYR A 306 -12.84 -4.16 8.85
CA TYR A 306 -13.52 -3.02 8.24
C TYR A 306 -12.66 -1.75 8.11
N GLY A 307 -11.37 -1.85 8.40
CA GLY A 307 -10.41 -0.77 8.26
C GLY A 307 -10.33 -0.30 6.82
N CYS A 308 -10.10 0.99 6.66
CA CYS A 308 -9.96 1.63 5.37
C CYS A 308 -9.02 2.83 5.46
N CYS A 309 -8.46 3.19 4.32
CA CYS A 309 -7.60 4.36 4.22
C CYS A 309 -7.71 4.99 2.82
N ASP A 310 -7.78 6.30 2.78
CA ASP A 310 -7.58 7.10 1.58
C ASP A 310 -6.11 7.51 1.45
N LEU A 311 -5.67 7.62 0.20
CA LEU A 311 -4.27 7.90 -0.11
C LEU A 311 -4.14 9.19 -0.92
N GLY A 312 -3.05 9.92 -0.66
CA GLY A 312 -2.74 11.14 -1.40
C GLY A 312 -1.24 11.34 -1.54
N PRO A 313 -0.64 10.88 -2.66
CA PRO A 313 0.78 11.06 -2.90
C PRO A 313 1.12 12.50 -3.30
N ILE A 314 2.31 12.93 -2.88
CA ILE A 314 2.92 14.19 -3.30
C ILE A 314 3.98 13.88 -4.36
N ILE A 315 3.95 14.61 -5.46
CA ILE A 315 4.90 14.48 -6.58
C ILE A 315 6.21 15.16 -6.17
N LEU A 316 7.15 14.40 -5.63
CA LEU A 316 8.41 14.91 -5.09
C LEU A 316 9.27 15.70 -6.09
N PRO A 317 9.39 15.30 -7.38
CA PRO A 317 10.16 16.05 -8.36
C PRO A 317 9.81 17.54 -8.45
N ARG A 318 8.58 17.91 -8.10
CA ARG A 318 8.11 19.30 -8.12
C ARG A 318 8.78 20.21 -7.09
N PHE A 319 9.43 19.63 -6.09
CA PHE A 319 10.13 20.34 -5.01
C PHE A 319 11.65 20.39 -5.19
N VAL A 320 12.18 19.87 -6.31
CA VAL A 320 13.60 19.99 -6.63
C VAL A 320 13.89 21.30 -7.33
N ARG A 321 14.89 22.03 -6.85
CA ARG A 321 15.42 23.24 -7.45
C ARG A 321 16.79 22.94 -8.07
N HIS A 322 17.09 23.57 -9.20
CA HIS A 322 18.36 23.44 -9.91
C HIS A 322 18.74 21.99 -10.23
N ALA A 323 17.75 21.20 -10.69
CA ALA A 323 17.93 19.80 -11.01
C ALA A 323 19.23 19.56 -11.83
N PHE A 324 19.95 18.51 -11.46
CA PHE A 324 21.22 18.08 -12.08
C PHE A 324 22.37 19.12 -12.05
N GLY A 325 22.20 20.25 -11.37
CA GLY A 325 23.22 21.26 -11.25
C GLY A 325 23.36 22.23 -12.43
N PHE A 326 22.50 22.17 -13.44
CA PHE A 326 22.60 23.03 -14.63
C PHE A 326 22.45 24.55 -14.33
N ALA A 327 21.70 24.91 -13.31
CA ALA A 327 21.42 26.32 -12.97
C ALA A 327 21.86 26.70 -11.56
N GLY A 328 22.56 25.84 -10.84
CA GLY A 328 22.98 26.03 -9.45
C GLY A 328 23.11 24.72 -8.70
N VAL A 329 23.31 24.79 -7.38
CA VAL A 329 23.41 23.59 -6.54
C VAL A 329 22.02 22.94 -6.46
N PRO A 330 21.89 21.65 -6.81
CA PRO A 330 20.63 20.94 -6.67
C PRO A 330 20.18 20.92 -5.22
N MET A 331 18.90 21.23 -4.98
CA MET A 331 18.36 21.21 -3.61
C MET A 331 16.89 20.80 -3.60
N PHE A 332 16.46 20.20 -2.52
CA PHE A 332 15.06 19.91 -2.25
C PHE A 332 14.45 21.03 -1.40
N ASP A 333 13.33 21.57 -1.83
CA ASP A 333 12.62 22.65 -1.15
C ASP A 333 11.73 22.10 -0.03
N PHE A 334 12.33 21.90 1.13
CA PHE A 334 11.65 21.34 2.29
C PHE A 334 10.50 22.21 2.80
N GLU A 335 10.66 23.55 2.77
CA GLU A 335 9.62 24.48 3.24
C GLU A 335 8.34 24.37 2.39
N ALA A 336 8.48 24.43 1.07
CA ALA A 336 7.35 24.26 0.16
C ALA A 336 6.72 22.85 0.29
N PHE A 337 7.54 21.82 0.47
CA PHE A 337 7.10 20.44 0.67
C PHE A 337 6.29 20.28 1.96
N GLU A 338 6.79 20.76 3.09
CA GLU A 338 6.12 20.69 4.39
C GLU A 338 4.77 21.43 4.39
N LYS A 339 4.72 22.60 3.75
CA LYS A 339 3.46 23.33 3.52
C LYS A 339 2.46 22.48 2.73
N SER A 340 2.92 21.84 1.65
CA SER A 340 2.09 20.99 0.81
C SER A 340 1.58 19.75 1.58
N VAL A 341 2.43 19.12 2.40
CA VAL A 341 2.05 18.01 3.28
C VAL A 341 0.95 18.43 4.26
N ALA A 342 1.10 19.57 4.91
CA ALA A 342 0.12 20.05 5.88
C ALA A 342 -1.27 20.28 5.25
N ILE A 343 -1.32 20.84 4.05
CA ILE A 343 -2.58 21.02 3.30
C ILE A 343 -3.15 19.66 2.89
N GLN A 344 -2.30 18.72 2.46
CA GLN A 344 -2.72 17.39 2.05
C GLN A 344 -3.37 16.60 3.19
N VAL A 345 -2.89 16.73 4.41
CA VAL A 345 -3.51 16.13 5.60
C VAL A 345 -4.97 16.59 5.74
N ARG A 346 -5.24 17.88 5.61
CA ARG A 346 -6.61 18.42 5.67
C ARG A 346 -7.45 17.92 4.49
N ALA A 347 -6.88 17.91 3.29
CA ALA A 347 -7.58 17.43 2.11
C ALA A 347 -8.01 15.96 2.25
N LEU A 348 -7.13 15.08 2.74
CA LEU A 348 -7.45 13.67 2.97
C LEU A 348 -8.40 13.48 4.15
N ASP A 349 -8.29 14.26 5.23
CA ASP A 349 -9.29 14.25 6.31
C ASP A 349 -10.69 14.58 5.77
N ASN A 350 -10.79 15.55 4.86
CA ASN A 350 -12.06 15.90 4.21
C ASN A 350 -12.59 14.80 3.27
N VAL A 351 -11.72 14.02 2.62
CA VAL A 351 -12.13 12.87 1.79
C VAL A 351 -12.97 11.89 2.59
N LEU A 352 -12.65 11.65 3.86
CA LEU A 352 -13.39 10.74 4.74
C LEU A 352 -14.86 11.19 4.95
N ASP A 353 -15.13 12.49 4.85
CA ASP A 353 -16.45 13.05 5.01
C ASP A 353 -17.23 13.24 3.69
N VAL A 354 -16.50 13.33 2.55
CA VAL A 354 -17.09 13.49 1.21
C VAL A 354 -17.43 12.15 0.56
N THR A 355 -16.67 11.07 0.89
CA THR A 355 -16.75 9.80 0.17
C THR A 355 -18.08 9.10 0.30
N PHE A 356 -18.46 8.36 -0.74
CA PHE A 356 -19.50 7.34 -0.64
C PHE A 356 -18.97 6.12 0.12
N TRP A 357 -19.72 5.63 1.10
CA TRP A 357 -19.37 4.46 1.89
C TRP A 357 -20.09 3.21 1.38
N PRO A 358 -19.37 2.18 0.91
CA PRO A 358 -19.97 0.91 0.48
C PRO A 358 -20.75 0.21 1.60
N LEU A 359 -20.21 0.23 2.84
CA LEU A 359 -20.78 -0.44 4.00
C LEU A 359 -20.86 0.51 5.21
N PRO A 360 -21.91 0.42 6.04
CA PRO A 360 -22.02 1.21 7.27
C PRO A 360 -20.87 0.92 8.26
N GLN A 361 -20.41 -0.32 8.36
CA GLN A 361 -19.29 -0.70 9.25
C GLN A 361 -17.98 0.00 8.88
N GLN A 362 -17.71 0.18 7.58
CA GLN A 362 -16.52 0.91 7.10
C GLN A 362 -16.62 2.40 7.47
N ARG A 363 -17.82 2.98 7.35
CA ARG A 363 -18.07 4.36 7.75
C ARG A 363 -17.84 4.58 9.25
N GLU A 364 -18.36 3.68 10.08
CA GLU A 364 -18.21 3.72 11.55
C GLU A 364 -16.74 3.59 11.96
N GLU A 365 -16.01 2.62 11.36
CA GLU A 365 -14.59 2.41 11.61
C GLU A 365 -13.75 3.63 11.20
N SER A 366 -14.02 4.18 10.03
CA SER A 366 -13.37 5.40 9.55
C SER A 366 -13.66 6.60 10.47
N ALA A 367 -14.90 6.81 10.84
CA ALA A 367 -15.29 7.91 11.72
C ALA A 367 -14.63 7.81 13.11
N ALA A 368 -14.46 6.58 13.62
CA ALA A 368 -13.87 6.33 14.94
C ALA A 368 -12.35 6.61 14.98
N LYS A 369 -11.63 6.46 13.87
CA LYS A 369 -10.15 6.45 13.83
C LYS A 369 -9.54 7.44 12.84
N ARG A 370 -10.27 7.85 11.81
CA ARG A 370 -9.87 8.84 10.80
C ARG A 370 -8.48 8.60 10.21
N ARG A 371 -8.22 7.35 9.74
CA ARG A 371 -6.99 6.97 9.03
C ARG A 371 -6.89 7.65 7.69
N ILE A 372 -5.73 8.24 7.40
CA ILE A 372 -5.34 8.76 6.09
C ILE A 372 -3.93 8.30 5.73
N GLY A 373 -3.54 8.43 4.47
CA GLY A 373 -2.23 8.03 3.99
C GLY A 373 -1.62 9.06 3.05
N VAL A 374 -0.97 10.08 3.61
CA VAL A 374 -0.08 10.95 2.84
C VAL A 374 1.16 10.16 2.47
N GLY A 375 1.53 10.18 1.20
CA GLY A 375 2.71 9.53 0.70
C GLY A 375 3.41 10.38 -0.35
N PHE A 376 4.25 9.75 -1.13
CA PHE A 376 4.95 10.41 -2.22
C PHE A 376 5.07 9.52 -3.46
N THR A 377 5.38 10.14 -4.58
CA THR A 377 5.81 9.48 -5.82
C THR A 377 7.05 10.20 -6.36
N GLY A 378 7.89 9.47 -7.09
CA GLY A 378 9.07 10.03 -7.73
C GLY A 378 10.33 10.06 -6.87
N MET A 379 10.46 9.22 -5.82
CA MET A 379 11.67 9.22 -4.99
C MET A 379 12.93 8.92 -5.80
N GLY A 380 12.89 7.91 -6.68
CA GLY A 380 14.04 7.60 -7.55
C GLY A 380 14.43 8.78 -8.45
N ASN A 381 13.45 9.47 -9.02
CA ASN A 381 13.70 10.65 -9.85
C ASN A 381 14.29 11.80 -9.05
N VAL A 382 13.79 12.07 -7.84
CA VAL A 382 14.31 13.13 -6.97
C VAL A 382 15.79 12.91 -6.67
N LEU A 383 16.18 11.69 -6.34
CA LEU A 383 17.58 11.39 -6.04
C LEU A 383 18.48 11.66 -7.26
N ALA A 384 18.08 11.20 -8.46
CA ALA A 384 18.80 11.51 -9.69
C ALA A 384 18.88 13.02 -9.94
N MET A 385 17.76 13.75 -9.78
CA MET A 385 17.69 15.21 -9.96
C MET A 385 18.58 15.98 -8.95
N LEU A 386 18.83 15.40 -7.78
CA LEU A 386 19.73 15.92 -6.76
C LEU A 386 21.19 15.44 -6.94
N CYS A 387 21.49 14.71 -8.02
CA CYS A 387 22.79 14.10 -8.30
C CYS A 387 23.20 13.08 -7.22
N LEU A 388 22.24 12.34 -6.66
CA LEU A 388 22.45 11.32 -5.64
C LEU A 388 22.10 9.94 -6.19
N ARG A 389 22.96 8.96 -5.95
CA ARG A 389 22.67 7.57 -6.30
C ARG A 389 21.63 6.98 -5.35
N TYR A 390 20.66 6.29 -5.90
CA TYR A 390 19.61 5.61 -5.13
C TYR A 390 20.20 4.49 -4.22
N ASP A 391 21.19 3.77 -4.70
CA ASP A 391 21.85 2.65 -4.05
C ASP A 391 23.02 3.05 -3.12
N ALA A 392 23.26 4.36 -2.95
CA ALA A 392 24.32 4.88 -2.08
C ALA A 392 23.79 5.38 -0.73
N PRO A 393 24.64 5.44 0.31
CA PRO A 393 24.25 5.95 1.62
C PRO A 393 23.69 7.36 1.60
N GLU A 394 24.24 8.25 0.76
CA GLU A 394 23.82 9.64 0.62
C GLU A 394 22.40 9.75 0.04
N GLY A 395 22.06 8.91 -0.94
CA GLY A 395 20.70 8.81 -1.49
C GLY A 395 19.71 8.33 -0.43
N ARG A 396 20.04 7.27 0.30
CA ARG A 396 19.21 6.77 1.42
C ARG A 396 19.03 7.80 2.52
N ALA A 397 20.09 8.55 2.86
CA ALA A 397 20.01 9.62 3.86
C ALA A 397 19.08 10.76 3.41
N MET A 398 19.11 11.13 2.14
CA MET A 398 18.17 12.12 1.58
C MET A 398 16.73 11.61 1.58
N ALA A 399 16.49 10.36 1.20
CA ALA A 399 15.17 9.74 1.26
C ALA A 399 14.62 9.71 2.71
N ALA A 400 15.45 9.35 3.67
CA ALA A 400 15.11 9.38 5.09
C ALA A 400 14.80 10.81 5.57
N ARG A 401 15.56 11.81 5.11
CA ARG A 401 15.30 13.22 5.45
C ARG A 401 13.97 13.71 4.89
N ILE A 402 13.64 13.37 3.64
CA ILE A 402 12.33 13.69 3.04
C ILE A 402 11.20 13.02 3.83
N ALA A 403 11.34 11.73 4.16
CA ALA A 403 10.35 11.01 4.95
C ALA A 403 10.17 11.58 6.38
N THR A 404 11.25 12.01 7.02
CA THR A 404 11.23 12.67 8.34
C THR A 404 10.47 14.00 8.27
N SER A 405 10.78 14.83 7.27
CA SER A 405 10.09 16.10 7.03
C SER A 405 8.59 15.88 6.78
N MET A 406 8.24 14.90 5.96
CA MET A 406 6.83 14.52 5.71
C MET A 406 6.12 14.09 7.00
N ARG A 407 6.75 13.23 7.82
CA ARG A 407 6.22 12.77 9.10
C ARG A 407 5.94 13.96 10.04
N ASP A 408 6.91 14.81 10.26
CA ASP A 408 6.80 15.90 11.22
C ASP A 408 5.77 16.94 10.77
N ALA A 409 5.72 17.27 9.49
CA ALA A 409 4.73 18.17 8.93
C ALA A 409 3.30 17.57 9.00
N ALA A 410 3.13 16.30 8.69
CA ALA A 410 1.83 15.63 8.72
C ALA A 410 1.28 15.53 10.14
N TYR A 411 2.09 15.08 11.10
CA TYR A 411 1.66 14.97 12.50
C TYR A 411 1.37 16.34 13.12
N SER A 412 2.17 17.35 12.84
CA SER A 412 1.91 18.73 13.29
C SER A 412 0.60 19.28 12.72
N ALA A 413 0.34 19.04 11.45
CA ALA A 413 -0.91 19.45 10.79
C ALA A 413 -2.14 18.73 11.39
N SER A 414 -2.03 17.44 11.69
CA SER A 414 -3.11 16.67 12.30
C SER A 414 -3.40 17.11 13.76
N VAL A 415 -2.39 17.53 14.52
CA VAL A 415 -2.59 18.15 15.83
C VAL A 415 -3.32 19.49 15.69
N ALA A 416 -2.94 20.33 14.74
CA ALA A 416 -3.64 21.59 14.46
C ALA A 416 -5.10 21.36 14.06
N LEU A 417 -5.37 20.34 13.25
CA LEU A 417 -6.75 19.93 12.92
C LEU A 417 -7.53 19.44 14.14
N ALA A 418 -6.88 18.75 15.08
CA ALA A 418 -7.52 18.33 16.31
C ALA A 418 -7.94 19.52 17.19
N GLN A 419 -7.14 20.57 17.23
CA GLN A 419 -7.51 21.82 17.93
C GLN A 419 -8.74 22.49 17.30
N GLU A 420 -8.89 22.39 15.98
CA GLU A 420 -10.00 22.99 15.24
C GLU A 420 -11.26 22.10 15.22
N LYS A 421 -11.10 20.80 14.95
CA LYS A 421 -12.18 19.85 14.63
C LYS A 421 -12.35 18.73 15.68
N GLY A 422 -11.50 18.69 16.70
CA GLY A 422 -11.44 17.61 17.70
C GLY A 422 -10.56 16.43 17.26
N ALA A 423 -10.05 15.70 18.26
CA ALA A 423 -9.31 14.46 18.05
C ALA A 423 -10.21 13.35 17.48
N PHE A 424 -9.61 12.31 16.87
CA PHE A 424 -10.40 11.16 16.47
C PHE A 424 -11.04 10.47 17.69
N PRO A 425 -12.28 9.95 17.59
CA PRO A 425 -13.07 9.49 18.75
C PRO A 425 -12.42 8.39 19.61
N LYS A 426 -11.62 7.50 19.02
CA LYS A 426 -10.91 6.42 19.74
C LYS A 426 -9.55 6.84 20.30
N PHE A 427 -9.21 8.12 20.24
CA PHE A 427 -7.95 8.63 20.77
C PHE A 427 -7.85 8.44 22.28
N ASP A 428 -6.79 7.80 22.71
CA ASP A 428 -6.32 7.70 24.10
C ASP A 428 -4.83 8.05 24.13
N ALA A 429 -4.48 9.10 24.83
CA ALA A 429 -3.12 9.65 24.80
C ALA A 429 -2.07 8.65 25.33
N ASP A 430 -2.39 7.91 26.38
CA ASP A 430 -1.48 6.95 26.99
C ASP A 430 -1.26 5.74 26.11
N GLY A 431 -2.33 5.21 25.50
CA GLY A 431 -2.26 4.12 24.54
C GLY A 431 -1.54 4.54 23.26
N TYR A 432 -1.88 5.70 22.69
CA TYR A 432 -1.32 6.21 21.44
C TYR A 432 0.20 6.47 21.52
N LEU A 433 0.66 7.01 22.66
CA LEU A 433 2.06 7.33 22.92
C LEU A 433 2.80 6.24 23.73
N ALA A 434 2.19 5.08 23.93
CA ALA A 434 2.80 3.96 24.65
C ALA A 434 4.11 3.52 23.99
N SER A 435 5.08 3.13 24.83
CA SER A 435 6.38 2.65 24.34
C SER A 435 6.22 1.52 23.31
N GLY A 436 6.90 1.66 22.19
CA GLY A 436 6.88 0.71 21.07
C GLY A 436 5.97 1.13 19.92
N THR A 437 4.98 2.01 20.13
CA THR A 437 4.18 2.57 19.03
C THR A 437 5.01 3.50 18.14
N PHE A 438 4.55 3.70 16.92
CA PHE A 438 5.18 4.68 16.02
C PHE A 438 5.20 6.09 16.65
N ALA A 439 4.09 6.53 17.22
CA ALA A 439 3.96 7.86 17.81
C ALA A 439 4.91 8.07 19.01
N SER A 440 5.33 7.01 19.70
CA SER A 440 6.30 7.11 20.80
C SER A 440 7.71 7.53 20.34
N ARG A 441 8.00 7.46 19.04
CA ARG A 441 9.28 7.87 18.44
C ARG A 441 9.24 9.26 17.78
N LEU A 442 8.12 9.95 17.84
CA LEU A 442 8.01 11.33 17.37
C LEU A 442 8.91 12.27 18.21
N PRO A 443 9.30 13.43 17.69
CA PRO A 443 9.98 14.45 18.48
C PRO A 443 9.22 14.78 19.78
N ALA A 444 9.93 14.97 20.89
CA ALA A 444 9.32 15.17 22.22
C ALA A 444 8.31 16.32 22.25
N ALA A 445 8.58 17.43 21.56
CA ALA A 445 7.66 18.56 21.47
C ALA A 445 6.34 18.17 20.78
N LEU A 446 6.41 17.32 19.74
CA LEU A 446 5.23 16.84 19.03
C LEU A 446 4.44 15.83 19.87
N GLN A 447 5.10 14.92 20.59
CA GLN A 447 4.43 14.04 21.56
C GLN A 447 3.70 14.85 22.64
N GLN A 448 4.32 15.91 23.14
CA GLN A 448 3.68 16.80 24.13
C GLN A 448 2.46 17.53 23.55
N SER A 449 2.54 18.00 22.29
CA SER A 449 1.42 18.60 21.59
C SER A 449 0.26 17.62 21.41
N ILE A 450 0.55 16.37 21.03
CA ILE A 450 -0.46 15.30 20.91
C ILE A 450 -1.12 15.04 22.27
N ARG A 451 -0.34 14.98 23.34
CA ARG A 451 -0.86 14.75 24.70
C ARG A 451 -1.79 15.90 25.16
N THR A 452 -1.46 17.12 24.79
CA THR A 452 -2.20 18.33 25.21
C THR A 452 -3.47 18.56 24.37
N HIS A 453 -3.38 18.36 23.05
CA HIS A 453 -4.43 18.77 22.11
C HIS A 453 -5.13 17.60 21.42
N GLY A 454 -4.61 16.38 21.56
CA GLY A 454 -5.02 15.24 20.76
C GLY A 454 -4.46 15.30 19.34
N ILE A 455 -4.91 14.38 18.52
CA ILE A 455 -4.57 14.31 17.09
C ILE A 455 -5.82 13.94 16.30
N ARG A 456 -6.01 14.56 15.13
CA ARG A 456 -7.21 14.37 14.29
C ARG A 456 -7.27 12.99 13.63
N ASN A 457 -6.14 12.48 13.19
CA ASN A 457 -6.02 11.26 12.39
C ASN A 457 -5.14 10.25 13.14
N SER A 458 -5.58 9.02 13.26
CA SER A 458 -4.83 7.96 13.98
C SER A 458 -3.55 7.55 13.26
N HIS A 459 -3.58 7.52 11.94
CA HIS A 459 -2.45 7.26 11.04
C HIS A 459 -2.47 8.29 9.92
N LEU A 460 -1.31 8.64 9.41
CA LEU A 460 -1.13 9.76 8.49
C LEU A 460 -0.33 9.43 7.24
N LEU A 461 0.47 8.36 7.25
CA LEU A 461 1.53 8.15 6.27
C LEU A 461 1.46 6.77 5.63
N SER A 462 1.61 6.71 4.31
CA SER A 462 1.63 5.46 3.56
C SER A 462 2.30 5.65 2.20
N ILE A 463 3.17 4.74 1.81
CA ILE A 463 3.84 4.81 0.50
C ILE A 463 3.22 3.79 -0.44
N ALA A 464 2.31 4.28 -1.29
CA ALA A 464 1.60 3.50 -2.29
C ALA A 464 2.43 3.33 -3.58
N PRO A 465 2.07 2.36 -4.45
CA PRO A 465 2.77 2.16 -5.73
C PRO A 465 2.64 3.33 -6.70
N THR A 466 1.52 4.05 -6.72
CA THR A 466 1.26 5.28 -7.51
C THR A 466 1.38 5.16 -9.04
N GLY A 467 1.42 3.95 -9.61
CA GLY A 467 1.72 3.74 -11.03
C GLY A 467 0.86 4.56 -12.01
N THR A 468 -0.46 4.52 -11.85
CA THR A 468 -1.38 5.22 -12.77
C THR A 468 -1.38 6.73 -12.56
N VAL A 469 -1.34 7.19 -11.30
CA VAL A 469 -1.34 8.64 -10.99
C VAL A 469 0.00 9.28 -11.35
N SER A 470 1.11 8.56 -11.21
CA SER A 470 2.41 9.03 -11.68
C SER A 470 2.43 9.23 -13.19
N LEU A 471 1.90 8.27 -13.93
CA LEU A 471 1.80 8.36 -15.40
C LEU A 471 0.90 9.52 -15.85
N ALA A 472 -0.24 9.73 -15.20
CA ALA A 472 -1.21 10.76 -15.59
C ALA A 472 -0.82 12.17 -15.15
N PHE A 473 -0.23 12.35 -13.96
CA PHE A 473 -0.05 13.65 -13.32
C PHE A 473 1.41 14.04 -13.05
N ALA A 474 2.34 13.08 -13.11
CA ALA A 474 3.74 13.27 -12.75
C ALA A 474 4.71 12.98 -13.89
N ASP A 475 4.26 13.06 -15.14
CA ASP A 475 5.09 12.83 -16.34
C ASP A 475 5.86 11.50 -16.29
N ASN A 476 5.21 10.43 -15.78
CA ASN A 476 5.83 9.12 -15.57
C ASN A 476 7.07 9.17 -14.63
N ALA A 477 7.00 9.94 -13.57
CA ALA A 477 8.00 9.86 -12.50
C ALA A 477 8.01 8.47 -11.88
N SER A 478 9.14 8.07 -11.30
CA SER A 478 9.29 6.76 -10.65
C SER A 478 8.19 6.52 -9.60
N ASN A 479 7.73 5.27 -9.51
CA ASN A 479 6.55 4.91 -8.71
C ASN A 479 6.87 4.89 -7.22
N GLY A 480 6.16 5.67 -6.41
CA GLY A 480 6.32 5.67 -4.95
C GLY A 480 7.78 5.85 -4.53
N ILE A 481 8.29 4.88 -3.77
CA ILE A 481 9.69 4.82 -3.34
C ILE A 481 10.61 4.15 -4.36
N GLU A 482 10.06 3.55 -5.41
CA GLU A 482 10.84 2.80 -6.39
C GLU A 482 11.87 3.68 -7.11
N PRO A 483 13.04 3.13 -7.49
CA PRO A 483 13.87 3.75 -8.51
C PRO A 483 13.15 3.67 -9.86
N ALA A 484 13.62 4.43 -10.84
CA ALA A 484 13.13 4.23 -12.21
C ALA A 484 13.38 2.78 -12.64
N PHE A 485 12.37 2.13 -13.19
CA PHE A 485 12.53 0.77 -13.70
C PHE A 485 13.41 0.76 -14.97
N SER A 486 13.14 1.69 -15.87
CA SER A 486 13.89 1.93 -17.09
C SER A 486 13.73 3.40 -17.47
N TRP A 487 14.72 3.97 -18.14
CA TRP A 487 14.68 5.37 -18.58
C TRP A 487 13.75 5.56 -19.77
N MET A 488 13.60 4.56 -20.59
CA MET A 488 12.70 4.51 -21.73
C MET A 488 12.25 3.07 -21.97
N TYR A 489 10.95 2.85 -22.22
CA TYR A 489 10.40 1.54 -22.53
C TYR A 489 9.20 1.63 -23.47
N ARG A 490 8.84 0.53 -24.09
CA ARG A 490 7.61 0.41 -24.87
C ARG A 490 6.50 -0.17 -24.00
N ARG A 491 5.34 0.46 -24.05
CA ARG A 491 4.14 -0.02 -23.37
C ARG A 491 3.05 -0.28 -24.38
N LYS A 492 2.55 -1.51 -24.36
CA LYS A 492 1.38 -1.91 -25.14
C LYS A 492 0.12 -1.64 -24.30
N LYS A 493 -0.77 -0.79 -24.81
CA LYS A 493 -2.07 -0.54 -24.22
C LYS A 493 -3.14 -1.20 -25.08
N ARG A 494 -3.98 -2.03 -24.45
CA ARG A 494 -5.16 -2.59 -25.11
C ARG A 494 -6.28 -1.56 -25.07
N GLU A 495 -6.79 -1.19 -26.23
CA GLU A 495 -7.89 -0.25 -26.41
C GLU A 495 -9.24 -0.94 -26.18
N SER A 496 -10.30 -0.12 -26.01
CA SER A 496 -11.67 -0.61 -25.78
C SER A 496 -12.25 -1.41 -26.95
N ASP A 497 -11.76 -1.16 -28.16
CA ASP A 497 -12.14 -1.90 -29.39
C ASP A 497 -11.35 -3.21 -29.59
N GLY A 498 -10.45 -3.54 -28.65
CA GLY A 498 -9.62 -4.76 -28.68
C GLY A 498 -8.31 -4.62 -29.43
N THR A 499 -8.06 -3.48 -30.09
CA THR A 499 -6.75 -3.17 -30.71
C THR A 499 -5.69 -2.89 -29.67
N THR A 500 -4.43 -2.84 -30.09
CA THR A 500 -3.30 -2.50 -29.20
C THR A 500 -2.55 -1.31 -29.76
N THR A 501 -2.35 -0.31 -28.91
CA THR A 501 -1.53 0.87 -29.21
C THR A 501 -0.19 0.74 -28.49
N ASP A 502 0.90 0.96 -29.21
CA ASP A 502 2.27 0.96 -28.66
C ASP A 502 2.69 2.41 -28.35
N TYR A 503 3.08 2.63 -27.10
CA TYR A 503 3.62 3.91 -26.64
C TYR A 503 5.10 3.79 -26.32
N ALA A 504 5.90 4.75 -26.78
CA ALA A 504 7.21 5.03 -26.20
C ALA A 504 6.99 5.82 -24.92
N VAL A 505 7.43 5.29 -23.79
CA VAL A 505 7.26 5.91 -22.48
C VAL A 505 8.63 6.25 -21.92
N GLU A 506 8.81 7.50 -21.55
CA GLU A 506 10.06 8.03 -21.03
C GLU A 506 9.93 8.36 -19.54
N ASP A 507 10.98 8.09 -18.76
CA ASP A 507 11.06 8.49 -17.36
C ASP A 507 11.18 10.01 -17.23
N HIS A 508 10.56 10.60 -16.22
CA HIS A 508 10.53 12.05 -16.00
C HIS A 508 11.94 12.65 -15.82
N ALA A 509 12.80 12.05 -15.00
CA ALA A 509 14.13 12.57 -14.73
C ALA A 509 15.01 12.51 -15.98
N TRP A 510 14.90 11.43 -16.76
CA TRP A 510 15.60 11.27 -18.03
C TRP A 510 15.17 12.33 -19.06
N ARG A 511 13.86 12.57 -19.19
CA ARG A 511 13.32 13.63 -20.06
C ARG A 511 13.81 15.00 -19.64
N LEU A 512 13.71 15.32 -18.35
CA LEU A 512 14.14 16.60 -17.80
C LEU A 512 15.63 16.82 -18.03
N TYR A 513 16.46 15.80 -17.82
CA TYR A 513 17.90 15.88 -18.06
C TYR A 513 18.21 16.20 -19.52
N ARG A 514 17.54 15.54 -20.47
CA ARG A 514 17.65 15.82 -21.91
C ARG A 514 17.24 17.25 -22.25
N GLU A 515 16.10 17.71 -21.75
CA GLU A 515 15.59 19.07 -22.03
C GLU A 515 16.50 20.18 -21.47
N LEU A 516 17.21 19.89 -20.40
CA LEU A 516 18.19 20.80 -19.82
C LEU A 516 19.54 20.78 -20.57
N GLY A 517 19.68 19.96 -21.62
CA GLY A 517 20.89 19.86 -22.44
C GLY A 517 21.87 18.77 -21.98
N GLY A 518 21.43 17.85 -21.12
CA GLY A 518 22.22 16.71 -20.69
C GLY A 518 22.40 15.68 -21.80
N ASN A 519 23.53 14.99 -21.81
CA ASN A 519 23.83 13.93 -22.76
C ASN A 519 23.20 12.61 -22.31
N VAL A 520 22.09 12.22 -22.91
CA VAL A 520 21.36 10.98 -22.57
C VAL A 520 22.05 9.70 -23.11
N ASP A 521 23.00 9.82 -24.04
CA ASP A 521 23.79 8.69 -24.53
C ASP A 521 24.96 8.34 -23.59
N ALA A 522 25.27 9.21 -22.64
CA ALA A 522 26.28 9.03 -21.61
C ALA A 522 25.77 9.60 -20.28
N LEU A 523 24.82 8.89 -19.68
CA LEU A 523 24.21 9.31 -18.41
C LEU A 523 25.22 9.34 -17.27
N PRO A 524 25.14 10.33 -16.37
CA PRO A 524 25.92 10.32 -15.13
C PRO A 524 25.62 9.12 -14.26
N ASP A 525 26.52 8.77 -13.36
CA ASP A 525 26.47 7.58 -12.50
C ASP A 525 25.31 7.60 -11.48
N TYR A 526 24.71 8.76 -11.22
CA TYR A 526 23.53 8.87 -10.37
C TYR A 526 22.21 8.48 -11.06
N PHE A 527 22.21 8.18 -12.36
CA PHE A 527 21.10 7.56 -13.04
C PHE A 527 21.17 6.04 -12.82
N VAL A 528 20.57 5.57 -11.73
CA VAL A 528 20.54 4.15 -11.36
C VAL A 528 19.13 3.62 -11.52
N SER A 529 18.95 2.61 -12.36
CA SER A 529 17.65 1.93 -12.54
C SER A 529 17.47 0.78 -11.55
N ALA A 530 16.24 0.26 -11.45
CA ALA A 530 15.93 -0.87 -10.58
C ALA A 530 16.74 -2.14 -10.88
N LEU A 531 17.21 -2.29 -12.11
CA LEU A 531 17.98 -3.46 -12.56
C LEU A 531 19.50 -3.29 -12.37
N ASP A 532 19.96 -2.06 -12.10
CA ASP A 532 21.39 -1.73 -11.92
C ASP A 532 21.88 -1.94 -10.48
N MET A 533 20.96 -2.13 -9.54
CA MET A 533 21.28 -2.22 -8.11
C MET A 533 21.06 -3.62 -7.55
N SER A 534 21.68 -3.90 -6.40
CA SER A 534 21.51 -5.17 -5.71
C SER A 534 20.16 -5.27 -5.00
N ALA A 535 19.70 -6.51 -4.77
CA ALA A 535 18.50 -6.75 -3.96
C ALA A 535 18.61 -6.17 -2.54
N THR A 536 19.79 -6.21 -1.95
CA THR A 536 20.04 -5.65 -0.62
C THR A 536 19.95 -4.12 -0.59
N ASP A 537 20.27 -3.43 -1.69
CA ASP A 537 20.09 -1.97 -1.79
C ASP A 537 18.61 -1.58 -1.83
N HIS A 538 17.77 -2.37 -2.48
CA HIS A 538 16.32 -2.17 -2.43
C HIS A 538 15.78 -2.26 -1.00
N ILE A 539 16.22 -3.26 -0.22
CA ILE A 539 15.83 -3.42 1.18
C ILE A 539 16.40 -2.29 2.04
N ALA A 540 17.65 -1.89 1.82
CA ALA A 540 18.29 -0.81 2.56
C ALA A 540 17.55 0.54 2.39
N MET A 541 16.97 0.81 1.22
CA MET A 541 16.13 1.99 1.02
C MET A 541 14.84 1.91 1.85
N MET A 542 14.17 0.76 1.90
CA MET A 542 13.01 0.56 2.77
C MET A 542 13.37 0.72 4.24
N GLU A 543 14.50 0.16 4.66
CA GLU A 543 15.02 0.28 6.03
C GLU A 543 15.28 1.73 6.43
N ALA A 544 15.77 2.55 5.49
CA ALA A 544 16.00 3.98 5.72
C ALA A 544 14.71 4.79 5.87
N VAL A 545 13.62 4.41 5.22
CA VAL A 545 12.37 5.19 5.12
C VAL A 545 11.29 4.67 6.06
N GLN A 546 11.15 3.35 6.26
CA GLN A 546 10.07 2.76 7.07
C GLN A 546 9.97 3.32 8.50
N PRO A 547 11.07 3.66 9.22
CA PRO A 547 10.96 4.26 10.56
C PRO A 547 10.16 5.56 10.62
N PHE A 548 9.94 6.21 9.48
CA PHE A 548 9.24 7.49 9.34
C PHE A 548 7.86 7.36 8.70
N VAL A 549 7.37 6.14 8.48
CA VAL A 549 6.06 5.85 7.89
C VAL A 549 5.25 5.00 8.86
N ASP A 550 4.13 5.52 9.34
CA ASP A 550 3.33 4.89 10.40
C ASP A 550 2.48 3.70 9.94
N THR A 551 2.26 3.54 8.64
CA THR A 551 1.69 2.32 8.06
C THR A 551 2.77 1.51 7.35
N ALA A 552 2.66 1.25 6.06
CA ALA A 552 3.66 0.46 5.36
C ALA A 552 4.07 1.09 4.01
N ILE A 553 5.05 0.45 3.39
CA ILE A 553 5.61 0.85 2.10
C ILE A 553 5.35 -0.28 1.11
N SER A 554 4.70 0.05 -0.01
CA SER A 554 4.61 -0.85 -1.15
C SER A 554 5.89 -0.75 -1.97
N LYS A 555 6.66 -1.83 -2.00
CA LYS A 555 7.87 -1.95 -2.80
C LYS A 555 8.10 -3.39 -3.22
N THR A 556 8.47 -3.57 -4.49
CA THR A 556 8.93 -4.86 -5.00
C THR A 556 10.46 -4.87 -5.07
N VAL A 557 11.07 -5.86 -4.47
CA VAL A 557 12.51 -6.12 -4.62
C VAL A 557 12.72 -6.94 -5.90
N ASN A 558 13.31 -6.30 -6.90
CA ASN A 558 13.65 -6.98 -8.15
C ASN A 558 14.99 -7.70 -7.98
N VAL A 559 15.03 -8.97 -8.36
CA VAL A 559 16.26 -9.77 -8.35
C VAL A 559 16.53 -10.32 -9.74
N PRO A 560 17.80 -10.48 -10.14
CA PRO A 560 18.16 -11.10 -11.42
C PRO A 560 17.62 -12.52 -11.57
N ALA A 561 17.45 -12.99 -12.81
CA ALA A 561 16.95 -14.33 -13.08
C ALA A 561 17.86 -15.43 -12.51
N ASP A 562 19.15 -15.18 -12.45
CA ASP A 562 20.21 -16.07 -11.94
C ASP A 562 20.58 -15.80 -10.47
N TYR A 563 19.79 -14.99 -9.76
CA TYR A 563 20.06 -14.68 -8.35
C TYR A 563 20.11 -15.96 -7.50
N PRO A 564 21.17 -16.16 -6.67
CA PRO A 564 21.32 -17.41 -5.92
C PRO A 564 20.18 -17.62 -4.92
N TYR A 565 19.64 -18.83 -4.88
CA TYR A 565 18.53 -19.16 -3.98
C TYR A 565 18.87 -18.99 -2.50
N GLU A 566 20.08 -19.33 -2.09
CA GLU A 566 20.51 -19.14 -0.69
C GLU A 566 20.57 -17.66 -0.29
N ASP A 567 21.02 -16.79 -1.19
CA ASP A 567 21.04 -15.35 -0.97
C ASP A 567 19.61 -14.78 -0.95
N PHE A 568 18.73 -15.33 -1.78
CA PHE A 568 17.31 -14.97 -1.82
C PHE A 568 16.62 -15.21 -0.47
N LYS A 569 16.87 -16.33 0.18
CA LYS A 569 16.33 -16.62 1.53
C LYS A 569 16.79 -15.60 2.56
N GLY A 570 18.02 -15.13 2.44
CA GLY A 570 18.61 -14.12 3.32
C GLY A 570 17.91 -12.76 3.26
N LEU A 571 17.34 -12.38 2.11
CA LEU A 571 16.63 -11.11 1.95
C LEU A 571 15.45 -10.96 2.92
N TYR A 572 14.68 -12.03 3.12
CA TYR A 572 13.51 -12.02 4.00
C TYR A 572 13.89 -11.98 5.48
N GLN A 573 14.98 -12.64 5.86
CA GLN A 573 15.52 -12.54 7.22
C GLN A 573 16.06 -11.13 7.49
N GLN A 574 16.77 -10.54 6.53
CA GLN A 574 17.23 -9.15 6.61
C GLN A 574 16.04 -8.18 6.79
N ALA A 575 14.97 -8.35 6.02
CA ALA A 575 13.78 -7.52 6.12
C ALA A 575 13.11 -7.61 7.51
N TRP A 576 13.03 -8.81 8.08
CA TRP A 576 12.50 -8.99 9.43
C TRP A 576 13.38 -8.32 10.50
N ASP A 577 14.69 -8.49 10.41
CA ASP A 577 15.66 -7.87 11.33
C ASP A 577 15.64 -6.35 11.25
N ALA A 578 15.47 -5.80 10.05
CA ALA A 578 15.30 -4.37 9.78
C ALA A 578 13.94 -3.81 10.24
N LYS A 579 13.07 -4.63 10.85
CA LYS A 579 11.73 -4.25 11.33
C LYS A 579 10.79 -3.78 10.22
N LEU A 580 10.99 -4.24 9.01
CA LEU A 580 10.06 -4.00 7.91
C LEU A 580 8.72 -4.70 8.21
N LYS A 581 7.66 -4.20 7.58
CA LYS A 581 6.29 -4.70 7.80
C LYS A 581 5.87 -5.78 6.81
N GLY A 582 6.58 -5.88 5.71
CA GLY A 582 6.39 -6.91 4.69
C GLY A 582 7.47 -6.86 3.63
N LEU A 583 7.47 -7.85 2.75
CA LEU A 583 8.36 -7.92 1.61
C LEU A 583 7.69 -8.68 0.47
N ALA A 584 7.80 -8.12 -0.74
CA ALA A 584 7.48 -8.78 -2.00
C ALA A 584 8.71 -8.74 -2.91
N THR A 585 8.93 -9.82 -3.65
CA THR A 585 10.06 -9.94 -4.57
C THR A 585 9.57 -10.32 -5.96
N TYR A 586 10.32 -9.95 -6.98
CA TYR A 586 10.09 -10.36 -8.34
C TYR A 586 11.40 -10.83 -8.96
N ARG A 587 11.37 -12.04 -9.53
CA ARG A 587 12.48 -12.64 -10.27
C ARG A 587 11.98 -13.08 -11.65
N PRO A 588 12.51 -12.52 -12.75
CA PRO A 588 12.14 -12.96 -14.11
C PRO A 588 12.47 -14.44 -14.31
N ASN A 589 11.54 -15.18 -14.88
CA ASN A 589 11.78 -16.59 -15.26
C ASN A 589 10.83 -17.00 -16.39
N ALA A 590 11.02 -18.22 -16.92
CA ALA A 590 10.23 -18.74 -18.04
C ALA A 590 8.72 -18.87 -17.74
N ILE A 591 8.31 -18.91 -16.47
CA ILE A 591 6.91 -19.05 -16.04
C ILE A 591 6.24 -17.69 -15.98
N LEU A 592 6.92 -16.69 -15.39
CA LEU A 592 6.38 -15.34 -15.17
C LEU A 592 6.55 -14.42 -16.37
N GLY A 593 7.45 -14.77 -17.29
CA GLY A 593 7.82 -13.91 -18.42
C GLY A 593 8.66 -12.70 -18.01
N SER A 594 8.98 -11.85 -18.99
CA SER A 594 9.54 -10.52 -18.76
C SER A 594 8.40 -9.52 -18.54
N VAL A 595 8.54 -8.63 -17.57
CA VAL A 595 7.53 -7.57 -17.30
C VAL A 595 7.55 -6.50 -18.40
N LEU A 596 8.66 -6.37 -19.09
CA LEU A 596 8.85 -5.44 -20.20
C LEU A 596 9.67 -6.11 -21.33
N ASP A 597 9.18 -6.04 -22.55
CA ASP A 597 9.95 -6.26 -23.78
C ASP A 597 10.56 -4.93 -24.24
#